data_d5f8373a2d5b2be3ba15cd05e59d297e
#
_entry.id   d5f8373a2d5b2be3ba15cd05e59d297e
#
_cell.length_a   1.000
_cell.length_b   1.000
_cell.length_c   1.000
_cell.angle_alpha   90.00
_cell.angle_beta   90.00
_cell.angle_gamma   90.00
#
_symmetry.space_group_name_H-M   'P 1'
#
loop_
_entity.id
_entity.type
_entity.pdbx_description
1 polymer ?
#
loop_
_entity_poly.entity_id
_entity_poly.type
_entity_poly.pdbx_seq_one_letter_code
_entity_poly.pdbx_strand_id
1 'polypeptide(L)'
;MENTTPLYNTYGDLYDAPQIVYSIDGNSEEIKEISPDTRIDSLEGLLYGDFSKYEEVQCNFNLSFYIDKMPHGIVNKQIPGVGATTLEINSNRNSIIVLPTKALAFSKCKKHPKTLYIGSEIKDEKERTTDQEIIEYLQKEGYKKLLVVADSLGRLLKLIKEENYKDYFLIIDEIDVLQSDSNYRPHLEDVIDYYLLFPPKNRCMVTATMKEFTNSLLKKECLFPISWQWEKKRNIKLLHTNNIIQVVINEIKSHPNEKIFIAYNSILQIQNIISSLEEEVKKECAILCSEASIKEAGEYYAAKLDSNDVLPNRINFATCCYFTGIDISDNYHLITVSDSRRDYSMLTLDRMTQIYGCLLYTSPSP
;
A
#
# COMPACT_ATOMS: atom_id res chain seq x y z
N MET A 1 20.78 -28.21 18.93
CA MET A 1 19.98 -28.58 17.76
C MET A 1 19.14 -27.35 17.44
N GLU A 2 19.70 -26.54 16.60
CA GLU A 2 19.05 -25.31 16.15
C GLU A 2 17.93 -25.70 15.20
N ASN A 3 16.70 -25.39 15.60
CA ASN A 3 15.56 -25.44 14.71
C ASN A 3 15.66 -24.26 13.74
N THR A 4 16.50 -24.38 12.74
CA THR A 4 16.35 -23.58 11.54
C THR A 4 15.07 -24.07 10.87
N THR A 5 13.96 -23.42 11.19
CA THR A 5 12.76 -23.55 10.36
C THR A 5 13.19 -23.06 8.99
N PRO A 6 13.20 -23.90 7.96
CA PRO A 6 13.51 -23.40 6.63
C PRO A 6 12.50 -22.33 6.31
N LEU A 7 12.96 -21.16 5.90
CA LEU A 7 12.10 -20.12 5.35
C LEU A 7 11.48 -20.67 4.07
N TYR A 8 10.40 -21.42 4.22
CA TYR A 8 9.65 -21.92 3.08
C TYR A 8 9.01 -20.75 2.39
N ASN A 9 9.46 -20.51 1.19
CA ASN A 9 8.70 -19.75 0.26
C ASN A 9 7.39 -20.49 0.02
N THR A 10 6.29 -19.94 0.52
CA THR A 10 4.93 -20.47 0.32
C THR A 10 4.56 -20.58 -1.16
N TYR A 11 5.33 -19.94 -2.03
CA TYR A 11 5.12 -19.88 -3.47
C TYR A 11 6.26 -20.53 -4.27
N GLY A 12 7.20 -21.20 -3.61
CA GLY A 12 8.38 -21.78 -4.25
C GLY A 12 8.07 -22.76 -5.37
N ASP A 13 7.03 -23.56 -5.19
CA ASP A 13 6.59 -24.53 -6.19
C ASP A 13 5.89 -23.89 -7.40
N LEU A 14 5.54 -22.59 -7.31
CA LEU A 14 4.83 -21.87 -8.35
C LEU A 14 5.76 -21.10 -9.29
N TYR A 15 7.02 -20.90 -8.89
CA TYR A 15 7.96 -20.07 -9.62
C TYR A 15 9.23 -20.84 -9.95
N ASP A 16 9.58 -20.88 -11.23
CA ASP A 16 10.85 -21.42 -11.72
C ASP A 16 12.03 -20.44 -11.53
N ALA A 17 11.76 -19.23 -10.98
CA ALA A 17 12.76 -18.21 -10.79
C ALA A 17 13.60 -18.46 -9.55
N PRO A 18 14.89 -18.08 -9.57
CA PRO A 18 15.72 -18.09 -8.38
C PRO A 18 15.11 -17.20 -7.32
N GLN A 19 15.26 -17.62 -6.07
CA GLN A 19 14.67 -16.94 -4.91
C GLN A 19 15.77 -16.46 -4.00
N ILE A 20 15.61 -15.24 -3.49
CA ILE A 20 16.45 -14.67 -2.46
C ILE A 20 15.58 -14.36 -1.26
N VAL A 21 15.97 -14.87 -0.12
CA VAL A 21 15.29 -14.66 1.15
C VAL A 21 16.13 -13.69 1.97
N TYR A 22 15.56 -12.56 2.33
CA TYR A 22 16.15 -11.62 3.27
C TYR A 22 15.64 -11.92 4.68
N SER A 23 16.54 -12.15 5.61
CA SER A 23 16.21 -12.23 7.03
C SER A 23 16.73 -10.98 7.73
N ILE A 24 15.84 -10.28 8.42
CA ILE A 24 16.15 -9.05 9.17
C ILE A 24 16.21 -9.40 10.65
N ASP A 25 16.98 -10.40 11.01
CA ASP A 25 17.17 -10.82 12.40
C ASP A 25 18.53 -10.44 13.01
N GLY A 26 19.34 -9.72 12.24
CA GLY A 26 20.65 -9.28 12.69
C GLY A 26 21.66 -10.40 13.04
N ASN A 27 21.19 -11.64 13.12
CA ASN A 27 21.97 -12.82 13.54
C ASN A 27 22.14 -13.87 12.45
N SER A 28 21.56 -13.67 11.27
CA SER A 28 21.69 -14.63 10.18
C SER A 28 23.00 -14.42 9.43
N GLU A 29 23.94 -15.34 9.58
CA GLU A 29 25.21 -15.38 8.83
C GLU A 29 25.06 -15.98 7.42
N GLU A 30 23.89 -16.46 7.03
CA GLU A 30 23.67 -17.12 5.74
C GLU A 30 22.78 -16.33 4.79
N ILE A 31 23.40 -15.71 3.79
CA ILE A 31 22.73 -15.34 2.56
C ILE A 31 22.72 -16.55 1.64
N LYS A 32 21.57 -17.11 1.36
CA LYS A 32 21.44 -18.04 0.24
C LYS A 32 21.11 -17.22 -1.00
N GLU A 33 22.13 -16.81 -1.72
CA GLU A 33 21.98 -16.28 -3.05
C GLU A 33 21.56 -17.41 -3.98
N ILE A 34 20.37 -17.28 -4.55
CA ILE A 34 19.83 -18.25 -5.50
C ILE A 34 19.96 -17.72 -6.93
N SER A 35 20.26 -16.43 -7.09
CA SER A 35 20.52 -15.80 -8.39
C SER A 35 21.90 -15.18 -8.45
N PRO A 36 22.73 -15.58 -9.44
CA PRO A 36 24.05 -15.00 -9.65
C PRO A 36 24.04 -13.52 -10.07
N ASP A 37 22.86 -12.98 -10.41
CA ASP A 37 22.69 -11.60 -10.87
C ASP A 37 22.30 -10.62 -9.75
N THR A 38 22.11 -11.08 -8.53
CA THR A 38 21.78 -10.24 -7.40
C THR A 38 23.04 -9.58 -6.86
N ARG A 39 23.05 -8.26 -6.86
CA ARG A 39 24.19 -7.53 -6.27
C ARG A 39 24.18 -7.66 -4.76
N ILE A 40 25.22 -8.26 -4.24
CA ILE A 40 25.50 -8.44 -2.81
C ILE A 40 25.54 -7.10 -2.07
N ASP A 41 25.97 -6.02 -2.73
CA ASP A 41 26.08 -4.67 -2.15
C ASP A 41 24.77 -4.11 -1.55
N SER A 42 23.62 -4.53 -2.09
CA SER A 42 22.31 -4.13 -1.52
C SER A 42 21.83 -5.03 -0.39
N LEU A 43 22.50 -6.18 -0.22
CA LEU A 43 22.22 -7.17 0.82
C LEU A 43 23.06 -6.96 2.08
N GLU A 44 24.29 -6.44 1.93
CA GLU A 44 25.17 -6.17 3.07
C GLU A 44 24.53 -5.20 4.08
N GLY A 45 23.81 -4.18 3.61
CA GLY A 45 23.08 -3.27 4.49
C GLY A 45 21.97 -3.94 5.29
N LEU A 46 21.35 -5.01 4.76
CA LEU A 46 20.31 -5.79 5.43
C LEU A 46 20.86 -6.79 6.45
N LEU A 47 22.05 -7.31 6.21
CA LEU A 47 22.60 -8.44 6.96
C LEU A 47 23.63 -8.02 8.02
N TYR A 48 24.36 -6.95 7.76
CA TYR A 48 25.42 -6.45 8.62
C TYR A 48 25.14 -5.09 9.23
N GLY A 49 23.90 -4.60 9.12
CA GLY A 49 23.49 -3.37 9.81
C GLY A 49 23.74 -3.50 11.31
N ASP A 50 24.35 -2.49 11.91
CA ASP A 50 24.51 -2.41 13.36
C ASP A 50 23.15 -2.20 14.02
N PHE A 51 22.47 -3.27 14.35
CA PHE A 51 21.15 -3.27 14.97
C PHE A 51 21.19 -2.87 16.44
N SER A 52 22.37 -2.77 17.07
CA SER A 52 22.52 -2.33 18.46
C SER A 52 21.98 -0.91 18.70
N LYS A 53 21.94 -0.08 17.66
CA LYS A 53 21.34 1.25 17.66
C LYS A 53 19.81 1.25 17.61
N TYR A 54 19.19 0.11 17.33
CA TYR A 54 17.76 -0.01 17.09
C TYR A 54 17.00 -0.67 18.25
N GLU A 55 17.70 -1.11 19.29
CA GLU A 55 17.06 -1.66 20.50
C GLU A 55 16.16 -0.62 21.21
N GLU A 56 16.48 0.67 21.12
CA GLU A 56 15.62 1.75 21.65
C GLU A 56 14.52 2.19 20.67
N VAL A 57 14.69 1.96 19.37
CA VAL A 57 13.68 2.26 18.33
C VAL A 57 12.89 1.00 18.07
N GLN A 58 12.04 0.65 19.02
CA GLN A 58 11.16 -0.50 18.91
C GLN A 58 10.49 -0.55 17.54
N CYS A 59 10.90 -1.50 16.70
CA CYS A 59 10.21 -1.93 15.50
C CYS A 59 10.08 -0.89 14.40
N ASN A 60 11.17 -0.31 13.93
CA ASN A 60 11.10 0.51 12.72
C ASN A 60 11.05 -0.39 11.47
N PHE A 61 9.86 -0.74 11.05
CA PHE A 61 9.61 -1.54 9.84
C PHE A 61 9.78 -0.73 8.55
N ASN A 62 10.77 0.16 8.47
CA ASN A 62 11.00 0.96 7.27
C ASN A 62 12.17 0.41 6.47
N LEU A 63 11.92 0.05 5.22
CA LEU A 63 12.91 -0.51 4.30
C LEU A 63 14.13 0.39 4.10
N SER A 64 13.99 1.71 4.20
CA SER A 64 15.09 2.65 4.01
C SER A 64 16.22 2.52 5.04
N PHE A 65 16.01 1.80 6.14
CA PHE A 65 17.09 1.48 7.08
C PHE A 65 18.02 0.38 6.57
N TYR A 66 17.53 -0.41 5.61
CA TYR A 66 18.21 -1.63 5.18
C TYR A 66 18.69 -1.57 3.72
N ILE A 67 17.95 -0.86 2.86
CA ILE A 67 18.27 -0.75 1.44
C ILE A 67 18.07 0.69 0.95
N ASP A 68 18.87 1.10 -0.04
CA ASP A 68 18.82 2.45 -0.64
C ASP A 68 17.83 2.57 -1.80
N LYS A 69 17.40 1.48 -2.37
CA LYS A 69 16.49 1.41 -3.52
C LYS A 69 15.80 0.06 -3.59
N MET A 70 14.64 0.00 -4.23
CA MET A 70 13.92 -1.26 -4.43
C MET A 70 14.71 -2.20 -5.34
N PRO A 71 14.80 -3.51 -4.99
CA PRO A 71 15.37 -4.53 -5.87
C PRO A 71 14.46 -4.77 -7.08
N HIS A 72 14.99 -5.40 -8.13
CA HIS A 72 14.17 -5.86 -9.25
C HIS A 72 13.45 -7.18 -8.92
N GLY A 73 12.38 -7.49 -9.63
CA GLY A 73 11.59 -8.70 -9.43
C GLY A 73 10.32 -8.47 -8.59
N ILE A 74 9.89 -9.47 -7.85
CA ILE A 74 8.66 -9.43 -7.06
C ILE A 74 9.04 -9.38 -5.57
N VAL A 75 8.69 -8.29 -4.89
CA VAL A 75 8.98 -8.09 -3.47
C VAL A 75 7.73 -8.33 -2.65
N ASN A 76 7.73 -9.40 -1.88
CA ASN A 76 6.73 -9.63 -0.85
C ASN A 76 7.20 -9.00 0.47
N LYS A 77 6.72 -7.81 0.77
CA LYS A 77 7.10 -7.06 1.98
C LYS A 77 6.42 -7.57 3.25
N GLN A 78 5.43 -8.48 3.15
CA GLN A 78 4.63 -9.09 4.22
C GLN A 78 3.89 -8.11 5.14
N ILE A 79 4.41 -6.91 5.34
CA ILE A 79 3.82 -5.86 6.17
C ILE A 79 3.53 -4.64 5.30
N PRO A 80 2.30 -4.11 5.28
CA PRO A 80 1.98 -2.84 4.63
C PRO A 80 2.69 -1.66 5.32
N GLY A 81 2.89 -0.54 4.60
CA GLY A 81 3.41 0.70 5.18
C GLY A 81 4.92 0.70 5.50
N VAL A 82 5.69 -0.28 5.04
CA VAL A 82 7.15 -0.36 5.28
C VAL A 82 7.99 0.60 4.43
N GLY A 83 7.36 1.56 3.75
CA GLY A 83 8.05 2.65 3.05
C GLY A 83 8.62 2.31 1.68
N ALA A 84 8.20 1.23 1.03
CA ALA A 84 8.71 0.81 -0.29
C ALA A 84 8.59 1.91 -1.36
N THR A 85 7.41 2.55 -1.48
CA THR A 85 7.18 3.68 -2.40
C THR A 85 8.10 4.85 -2.09
N THR A 86 8.20 5.24 -0.81
CA THR A 86 9.04 6.37 -0.35
C THR A 86 10.51 6.09 -0.57
N LEU A 87 10.96 4.86 -0.33
CA LEU A 87 12.31 4.41 -0.64
C LEU A 87 12.64 4.62 -2.13
N GLU A 88 11.76 4.19 -3.02
CA GLU A 88 11.99 4.35 -4.46
C GLU A 88 11.91 5.82 -4.91
N ILE A 89 11.03 6.63 -4.32
CA ILE A 89 10.98 8.08 -4.57
C ILE A 89 12.34 8.73 -4.23
N ASN A 90 12.97 8.33 -3.14
CA ASN A 90 14.22 8.91 -2.67
C ASN A 90 15.47 8.28 -3.32
N SER A 91 15.33 7.22 -4.09
CA SER A 91 16.46 6.55 -4.74
C SER A 91 17.13 7.41 -5.83
N ASN A 92 18.42 7.13 -6.10
CA ASN A 92 19.21 7.86 -7.08
C ASN A 92 19.10 7.26 -8.50
N ARG A 93 17.88 7.13 -9.03
CA ARG A 93 17.60 6.69 -10.41
C ARG A 93 16.28 7.25 -10.92
N ASN A 94 16.07 7.21 -12.24
CA ASN A 94 14.76 7.54 -12.81
C ASN A 94 13.76 6.43 -12.46
N SER A 95 12.58 6.80 -11.97
CA SER A 95 11.59 5.81 -11.55
C SER A 95 10.19 6.17 -12.02
N ILE A 96 9.48 5.15 -12.50
CA ILE A 96 8.06 5.18 -12.79
C ILE A 96 7.39 4.35 -11.70
N ILE A 97 6.60 4.99 -10.86
CA ILE A 97 5.98 4.37 -9.69
C ILE A 97 4.48 4.28 -9.94
N VAL A 98 4.00 3.07 -10.23
CA VAL A 98 2.59 2.81 -10.48
C VAL A 98 1.88 2.58 -9.17
N LEU A 99 0.83 3.35 -8.94
CA LEU A 99 0.03 3.33 -7.72
C LEU A 99 -1.43 2.96 -8.04
N PRO A 100 -2.12 2.21 -7.16
CA PRO A 100 -3.44 1.68 -7.46
C PRO A 100 -4.53 2.74 -7.54
N THR A 101 -4.39 3.86 -6.82
CA THR A 101 -5.42 4.91 -6.77
C THR A 101 -4.85 6.31 -7.02
N LYS A 102 -5.69 7.19 -7.59
CA LYS A 102 -5.34 8.59 -7.82
C LYS A 102 -5.10 9.36 -6.51
N ALA A 103 -5.89 9.06 -5.47
CA ALA A 103 -5.75 9.69 -4.17
C ALA A 103 -4.38 9.41 -3.55
N LEU A 104 -3.94 8.15 -3.58
CA LEU A 104 -2.62 7.74 -3.09
C LEU A 104 -1.49 8.41 -3.89
N ALA A 105 -1.57 8.33 -5.22
CA ALA A 105 -0.54 8.92 -6.09
C ALA A 105 -0.40 10.42 -5.87
N PHE A 106 -1.50 11.14 -5.73
CA PHE A 106 -1.50 12.57 -5.51
C PHE A 106 -1.04 12.95 -4.09
N SER A 107 -1.49 12.23 -3.05
CA SER A 107 -1.02 12.43 -1.68
C SER A 107 0.50 12.26 -1.57
N LYS A 108 1.05 11.20 -2.16
CA LYS A 108 2.51 10.99 -2.21
C LYS A 108 3.21 12.11 -2.99
N CYS A 109 2.63 12.59 -4.10
CA CYS A 109 3.20 13.70 -4.87
C CYS A 109 3.24 15.00 -4.04
N LYS A 110 2.21 15.30 -3.26
CA LYS A 110 2.20 16.46 -2.35
C LYS A 110 3.32 16.40 -1.31
N LYS A 111 3.56 15.22 -0.74
CA LYS A 111 4.63 14.99 0.24
C LYS A 111 6.04 15.06 -0.37
N HIS A 112 6.15 14.82 -1.67
CA HIS A 112 7.42 14.77 -2.40
C HIS A 112 7.44 15.73 -3.61
N PRO A 113 7.72 17.03 -3.41
CA PRO A 113 7.59 18.09 -4.44
C PRO A 113 8.43 17.88 -5.71
N LYS A 114 9.45 17.01 -5.66
CA LYS A 114 10.28 16.66 -6.82
C LYS A 114 9.65 15.62 -7.75
N THR A 115 8.50 15.08 -7.39
CA THR A 115 7.77 14.08 -8.18
C THR A 115 6.74 14.73 -9.09
N LEU A 116 6.32 14.02 -10.14
CA LEU A 116 5.20 14.42 -11.00
C LEU A 116 4.06 13.42 -10.86
N TYR A 117 2.86 13.92 -10.49
CA TYR A 117 1.62 13.14 -10.55
C TYR A 117 1.16 12.96 -11.98
N ILE A 118 0.81 11.74 -12.37
CA ILE A 118 0.25 11.41 -13.70
C ILE A 118 -1.03 10.58 -13.51
N GLY A 119 -2.14 11.24 -13.70
CA GLY A 119 -3.47 10.64 -13.52
C GLY A 119 -4.57 11.53 -14.07
N SER A 120 -5.81 11.09 -13.87
CA SER A 120 -6.99 11.90 -14.16
C SER A 120 -7.11 13.04 -13.16
N GLU A 121 -8.02 13.95 -13.45
CA GLU A 121 -8.41 15.06 -12.56
C GLU A 121 -8.76 14.55 -11.14
N ILE A 122 -8.39 15.37 -10.17
CA ILE A 122 -8.82 15.24 -8.77
C ILE A 122 -9.62 16.50 -8.47
N LYS A 123 -10.92 16.32 -8.22
CA LYS A 123 -11.87 17.39 -8.03
C LYS A 123 -11.37 18.41 -7.01
N ASP A 124 -11.48 19.68 -7.37
CA ASP A 124 -11.10 20.84 -6.56
C ASP A 124 -9.62 20.92 -6.13
N GLU A 125 -8.76 20.02 -6.63
CA GLU A 125 -7.36 19.97 -6.22
C GLU A 125 -6.34 19.98 -7.35
N LYS A 126 -6.55 19.18 -8.38
CA LYS A 126 -5.56 19.01 -9.45
C LYS A 126 -6.27 18.66 -10.76
N GLU A 127 -6.06 19.48 -11.77
CA GLU A 127 -6.43 19.13 -13.13
C GLU A 127 -5.62 17.93 -13.64
N ARG A 128 -6.14 17.27 -14.66
CA ARG A 128 -5.42 16.20 -15.34
C ARG A 128 -4.07 16.71 -15.82
N THR A 129 -2.99 16.03 -15.46
CA THR A 129 -1.64 16.34 -15.95
C THR A 129 -1.60 16.19 -17.48
N THR A 130 -1.21 17.23 -18.18
CA THR A 130 -1.15 17.25 -19.64
C THR A 130 0.10 16.56 -20.18
N ASP A 131 0.09 16.18 -21.46
CA ASP A 131 1.28 15.62 -22.12
C ASP A 131 2.44 16.63 -22.16
N GLN A 132 2.12 17.90 -22.31
CA GLN A 132 3.11 18.97 -22.30
C GLN A 132 3.81 19.08 -20.93
N GLU A 133 3.07 19.06 -19.82
CA GLU A 133 3.65 19.06 -18.47
C GLU A 133 4.56 17.84 -18.24
N ILE A 134 4.18 16.67 -18.77
CA ILE A 134 5.02 15.46 -18.69
C ILE A 134 6.31 15.67 -19.47
N ILE A 135 6.24 16.15 -20.72
CA ILE A 135 7.41 16.38 -21.58
C ILE A 135 8.36 17.40 -20.92
N GLU A 136 7.82 18.50 -20.42
CA GLU A 136 8.61 19.53 -19.72
C GLU A 136 9.29 18.97 -18.47
N TYR A 137 8.59 18.12 -17.70
CA TYR A 137 9.19 17.48 -16.55
C TYR A 137 10.32 16.51 -16.94
N LEU A 138 10.15 15.76 -18.02
CA LEU A 138 11.16 14.82 -18.51
C LEU A 138 12.46 15.54 -18.95
N GLN A 139 12.36 16.81 -19.37
CA GLN A 139 13.51 17.62 -19.78
C GLN A 139 14.28 18.28 -18.62
N LYS A 140 13.71 18.33 -17.40
CA LYS A 140 14.37 18.91 -16.22
C LYS A 140 15.65 18.14 -15.88
N GLU A 141 16.56 18.78 -15.19
CA GLU A 141 17.74 18.12 -14.63
C GLU A 141 17.37 17.20 -13.43
N GLY A 142 18.22 16.24 -13.14
CA GLY A 142 18.06 15.32 -12.02
C GLY A 142 17.21 14.09 -12.35
N TYR A 143 17.07 13.21 -11.34
CA TYR A 143 16.30 11.97 -11.49
C TYR A 143 14.81 12.25 -11.61
N LYS A 144 14.17 11.55 -12.55
CA LYS A 144 12.73 11.64 -12.80
C LYS A 144 11.97 10.71 -11.86
N LYS A 145 11.01 11.24 -11.15
CA LYS A 145 10.14 10.49 -10.24
C LYS A 145 8.68 10.69 -10.65
N LEU A 146 8.16 9.71 -11.39
CA LEU A 146 6.86 9.75 -12.01
C LEU A 146 5.88 8.89 -11.21
N LEU A 147 4.94 9.53 -10.51
CA LEU A 147 3.89 8.84 -9.74
C LEU A 147 2.66 8.69 -10.63
N VAL A 148 2.43 7.50 -11.14
CA VAL A 148 1.43 7.26 -12.17
C VAL A 148 0.31 6.35 -11.64
N VAL A 149 -0.93 6.73 -11.94
CA VAL A 149 -2.07 5.83 -11.69
C VAL A 149 -2.10 4.76 -12.78
N ALA A 150 -2.40 3.52 -12.42
CA ALA A 150 -2.39 2.37 -13.32
C ALA A 150 -3.04 2.64 -14.68
N ASP A 151 -4.24 3.26 -14.70
CA ASP A 151 -4.97 3.59 -15.93
C ASP A 151 -4.25 4.61 -16.85
N SER A 152 -3.28 5.34 -16.31
CA SER A 152 -2.52 6.36 -17.05
C SER A 152 -1.14 5.89 -17.50
N LEU A 153 -0.74 4.68 -17.13
CA LEU A 153 0.60 4.15 -17.43
C LEU A 153 0.86 4.08 -18.92
N GLY A 154 -0.06 3.51 -19.70
CA GLY A 154 0.12 3.38 -21.15
C GLY A 154 0.28 4.73 -21.88
N ARG A 155 -0.38 5.79 -21.40
CA ARG A 155 -0.22 7.15 -21.90
C ARG A 155 1.20 7.68 -21.61
N LEU A 156 1.69 7.50 -20.40
CA LEU A 156 3.06 7.90 -20.04
C LEU A 156 4.10 7.17 -20.88
N LEU A 157 3.95 5.86 -21.04
CA LEU A 157 4.91 5.03 -21.78
C LEU A 157 5.01 5.41 -23.25
N LYS A 158 3.91 5.85 -23.88
CA LYS A 158 3.94 6.41 -25.24
C LYS A 158 4.79 7.68 -25.35
N LEU A 159 4.83 8.52 -24.31
CA LEU A 159 5.64 9.74 -24.28
C LEU A 159 7.12 9.46 -24.03
N ILE A 160 7.43 8.47 -23.16
CA ILE A 160 8.81 8.06 -22.87
C ILE A 160 9.43 7.32 -24.06
N LYS A 161 8.66 6.53 -24.81
CA LYS A 161 9.02 5.62 -25.89
C LYS A 161 9.87 4.43 -25.43
N GLU A 162 9.69 3.31 -26.08
CA GLU A 162 10.23 2.00 -25.68
C GLU A 162 11.77 1.97 -25.64
N GLU A 163 12.44 2.66 -26.56
CA GLU A 163 13.90 2.75 -26.59
C GLU A 163 14.52 3.30 -25.29
N ASN A 164 13.74 4.05 -24.51
CA ASN A 164 14.19 4.70 -23.28
C ASN A 164 13.77 3.92 -22.00
N TYR A 165 13.04 2.82 -22.09
CA TYR A 165 12.60 2.07 -20.89
C TYR A 165 13.77 1.56 -20.05
N LYS A 166 14.89 1.26 -20.65
CA LYS A 166 16.14 0.86 -19.99
C LYS A 166 16.71 1.93 -19.04
N ASP A 167 16.33 3.20 -19.23
CA ASP A 167 16.82 4.34 -18.43
C ASP A 167 15.92 4.62 -17.22
N TYR A 168 14.83 3.87 -17.09
CA TYR A 168 13.87 3.97 -15.99
C TYR A 168 13.76 2.66 -15.23
N PHE A 169 13.44 2.77 -13.95
CA PHE A 169 13.01 1.65 -13.12
C PHE A 169 11.50 1.74 -12.93
N LEU A 170 10.80 0.71 -13.38
CA LEU A 170 9.36 0.60 -13.20
C LEU A 170 9.05 -0.17 -11.93
N ILE A 171 8.29 0.43 -11.02
CA ILE A 171 7.77 -0.23 -9.83
C ILE A 171 6.24 -0.22 -9.87
N ILE A 172 5.61 -1.37 -9.63
CA ILE A 172 4.18 -1.50 -9.41
C ILE A 172 3.96 -1.75 -7.93
N ASP A 173 3.42 -0.77 -7.22
CA ASP A 173 3.14 -0.87 -5.79
C ASP A 173 1.72 -1.41 -5.56
N GLU A 174 1.55 -2.22 -4.52
CA GLU A 174 0.31 -2.91 -4.14
C GLU A 174 -0.32 -3.70 -5.31
N ILE A 175 0.48 -4.58 -5.95
CA ILE A 175 0.02 -5.38 -7.10
C ILE A 175 -1.20 -6.23 -6.77
N ASP A 176 -1.36 -6.68 -5.54
CA ASP A 176 -2.54 -7.43 -5.07
C ASP A 176 -3.85 -6.64 -5.20
N VAL A 177 -3.79 -5.31 -5.03
CA VAL A 177 -4.95 -4.43 -5.25
C VAL A 177 -5.31 -4.44 -6.73
N LEU A 178 -4.33 -4.30 -7.62
CA LEU A 178 -4.58 -4.36 -9.06
C LEU A 178 -5.15 -5.71 -9.48
N GLN A 179 -4.63 -6.81 -8.93
CA GLN A 179 -5.17 -8.16 -9.16
C GLN A 179 -6.62 -8.31 -8.69
N SER A 180 -6.97 -7.70 -7.55
CA SER A 180 -8.33 -7.79 -6.99
C SER A 180 -9.34 -6.96 -7.76
N ASP A 181 -8.92 -5.81 -8.29
CA ASP A 181 -9.77 -4.84 -8.93
C ASP A 181 -9.89 -5.07 -10.45
N SER A 182 -9.14 -6.00 -11.04
CA SER A 182 -9.13 -6.30 -12.48
C SER A 182 -10.51 -6.66 -13.02
N ASN A 183 -11.36 -7.35 -12.22
CA ASN A 183 -12.73 -7.66 -12.58
C ASN A 183 -13.62 -6.42 -12.83
N TYR A 184 -13.28 -5.30 -12.20
CA TYR A 184 -14.03 -4.02 -12.31
C TYR A 184 -13.32 -3.01 -13.22
N ARG A 185 -12.02 -3.21 -13.47
CA ARG A 185 -11.15 -2.31 -14.22
C ARG A 185 -10.28 -3.12 -15.17
N PRO A 186 -10.81 -3.56 -16.34
CA PRO A 186 -10.13 -4.46 -17.28
C PRO A 186 -8.73 -3.98 -17.71
N HIS A 187 -8.55 -2.65 -17.82
CA HIS A 187 -7.25 -2.05 -18.19
C HIS A 187 -6.14 -2.25 -17.17
N LEU A 188 -6.44 -2.79 -15.98
CA LEU A 188 -5.40 -3.13 -15.01
C LEU A 188 -4.56 -4.33 -15.46
N GLU A 189 -5.08 -5.19 -16.31
CA GLU A 189 -4.32 -6.28 -16.92
C GLU A 189 -3.22 -5.75 -17.84
N ASP A 190 -3.48 -4.64 -18.55
CA ASP A 190 -2.49 -3.97 -19.40
C ASP A 190 -1.22 -3.56 -18.63
N VAL A 191 -1.34 -3.31 -17.32
CA VAL A 191 -0.20 -2.93 -16.46
C VAL A 191 0.85 -4.03 -16.42
N ILE A 192 0.43 -5.30 -16.41
CA ILE A 192 1.34 -6.46 -16.45
C ILE A 192 2.07 -6.52 -17.80
N ASP A 193 1.35 -6.28 -18.90
CA ASP A 193 1.96 -6.26 -20.22
C ASP A 193 2.99 -5.13 -20.31
N TYR A 194 2.66 -3.95 -19.83
CA TYR A 194 3.62 -2.84 -19.75
C TYR A 194 4.83 -3.15 -18.87
N TYR A 195 4.63 -3.81 -17.74
CA TYR A 195 5.71 -4.25 -16.87
C TYR A 195 6.69 -5.15 -17.61
N LEU A 196 6.18 -6.09 -18.37
CA LEU A 196 6.99 -7.07 -19.12
C LEU A 196 7.80 -6.43 -20.27
N LEU A 197 7.46 -5.23 -20.73
CA LEU A 197 8.25 -4.49 -21.72
C LEU A 197 9.57 -3.94 -21.15
N PHE A 198 9.66 -3.76 -19.83
CA PHE A 198 10.89 -3.28 -19.20
C PHE A 198 11.92 -4.41 -19.07
N PRO A 199 13.24 -4.10 -19.19
CA PRO A 199 14.27 -5.09 -18.90
C PRO A 199 14.09 -5.68 -17.49
N PRO A 200 14.32 -6.98 -17.27
CA PRO A 200 14.11 -7.62 -15.96
C PRO A 200 14.80 -6.93 -14.79
N LYS A 201 15.99 -6.35 -15.01
CA LYS A 201 16.74 -5.59 -13.99
C LYS A 201 16.17 -4.19 -13.70
N ASN A 202 15.22 -3.75 -14.50
CA ASN A 202 14.65 -2.40 -14.45
C ASN A 202 13.18 -2.40 -14.03
N ARG A 203 12.70 -3.48 -13.42
CA ARG A 203 11.30 -3.60 -13.04
C ARG A 203 11.11 -4.31 -11.72
N CYS A 204 10.07 -3.91 -10.98
CA CYS A 204 9.73 -4.46 -9.68
C CYS A 204 8.21 -4.45 -9.46
N MET A 205 7.69 -5.47 -8.82
CA MET A 205 6.35 -5.50 -8.23
C MET A 205 6.46 -5.59 -6.73
N VAL A 206 5.61 -4.89 -6.00
CA VAL A 206 5.64 -4.87 -4.53
C VAL A 206 4.26 -5.17 -3.99
N THR A 207 4.19 -5.99 -2.96
CA THR A 207 2.96 -6.26 -2.22
C THR A 207 3.25 -6.69 -0.79
N ALA A 208 2.30 -6.47 0.11
CA ALA A 208 2.31 -7.06 1.44
C ALA A 208 1.47 -8.36 1.50
N THR A 209 0.54 -8.53 0.55
CA THR A 209 -0.43 -9.62 0.50
C THR A 209 -0.32 -10.34 -0.85
N MET A 210 0.72 -11.17 -0.94
CA MET A 210 1.06 -11.87 -2.18
C MET A 210 -0.04 -12.81 -2.63
N LYS A 211 -0.47 -12.67 -3.90
CA LYS A 211 -1.39 -13.59 -4.57
C LYS A 211 -0.66 -14.35 -5.66
N GLU A 212 -1.18 -15.52 -5.98
CA GLU A 212 -0.66 -16.32 -7.07
C GLU A 212 -0.80 -15.60 -8.42
N PHE A 213 0.28 -15.63 -9.20
CA PHE A 213 0.26 -15.16 -10.59
C PHE A 213 -0.07 -16.31 -11.55
N THR A 214 -1.04 -16.10 -12.38
CA THR A 214 -1.38 -17.05 -13.47
C THR A 214 -0.45 -16.89 -14.68
N ASN A 215 0.10 -15.69 -14.89
CA ASN A 215 1.00 -15.39 -16.00
C ASN A 215 2.34 -16.13 -15.85
N SER A 216 2.67 -16.98 -16.81
CA SER A 216 3.89 -17.82 -16.80
C SER A 216 5.19 -17.01 -16.88
N LEU A 217 5.16 -15.79 -17.44
CA LEU A 217 6.34 -14.92 -17.50
C LEU A 217 6.66 -14.32 -16.14
N LEU A 218 5.64 -14.00 -15.33
CA LEU A 218 5.84 -13.52 -13.97
C LEU A 218 6.38 -14.62 -13.04
N LYS A 219 6.07 -15.88 -13.33
CA LYS A 219 6.65 -17.02 -12.57
C LYS A 219 8.16 -17.16 -12.74
N LYS A 220 8.77 -16.45 -13.69
CA LYS A 220 10.22 -16.41 -13.92
C LYS A 220 10.92 -15.21 -13.27
N GLU A 221 10.15 -14.31 -12.67
CA GLU A 221 10.73 -13.18 -11.94
C GLU A 221 11.42 -13.65 -10.64
N CYS A 222 12.46 -12.92 -10.24
CA CYS A 222 13.05 -13.13 -8.91
C CYS A 222 12.02 -12.79 -7.83
N LEU A 223 11.84 -13.67 -6.86
CA LEU A 223 10.96 -13.44 -5.72
C LEU A 223 11.79 -13.09 -4.48
N PHE A 224 11.46 -11.96 -3.85
CA PHE A 224 12.11 -11.47 -2.65
C PHE A 224 11.09 -11.40 -1.49
N PRO A 225 10.88 -12.48 -0.74
CA PRO A 225 10.09 -12.43 0.48
C PRO A 225 10.92 -11.76 1.59
N ILE A 226 10.43 -10.66 2.14
CA ILE A 226 11.06 -9.99 3.28
C ILE A 226 10.52 -10.64 4.54
N SER A 227 11.39 -11.26 5.33
CA SER A 227 11.04 -11.80 6.63
C SER A 227 11.38 -10.79 7.73
N TRP A 228 10.41 -10.50 8.58
CA TRP A 228 10.59 -9.58 9.70
C TRP A 228 10.74 -10.37 10.99
N GLN A 229 11.83 -10.18 11.69
CA GLN A 229 12.10 -10.87 12.96
C GLN A 229 11.15 -10.43 14.07
N TRP A 230 10.67 -9.19 14.00
CA TRP A 230 9.79 -8.63 15.02
C TRP A 230 8.33 -8.73 14.60
N GLU A 231 7.55 -9.39 15.41
CA GLU A 231 6.10 -9.40 15.24
C GLU A 231 5.48 -8.23 16.01
N LYS A 232 4.78 -7.36 15.30
CA LYS A 232 3.94 -6.35 15.95
C LYS A 232 2.71 -7.05 16.52
N LYS A 233 2.77 -7.46 17.79
CA LYS A 233 1.61 -8.06 18.49
C LYS A 233 0.52 -7.02 18.62
N ARG A 234 -0.70 -7.39 18.24
CA ARG A 234 -1.90 -6.59 18.40
C ARG A 234 -2.99 -7.42 19.05
N ASN A 235 -3.76 -6.80 19.93
CA ASN A 235 -4.94 -7.43 20.50
C ASN A 235 -6.10 -7.22 19.54
N ILE A 236 -6.67 -8.31 19.04
CA ILE A 236 -7.84 -8.29 18.16
C ILE A 236 -9.02 -8.88 18.94
N LYS A 237 -10.09 -8.10 19.04
CA LYS A 237 -11.38 -8.56 19.57
C LYS A 237 -12.27 -8.95 18.40
N LEU A 238 -12.59 -10.24 18.28
CA LEU A 238 -13.51 -10.74 17.25
C LEU A 238 -14.93 -10.81 17.83
N LEU A 239 -15.86 -10.11 17.18
CA LEU A 239 -17.27 -10.07 17.57
C LEU A 239 -18.13 -10.69 16.47
N HIS A 240 -18.77 -11.80 16.75
CA HIS A 240 -19.78 -12.39 15.88
C HIS A 240 -21.17 -11.88 16.25
N THR A 241 -21.89 -11.34 15.27
CA THR A 241 -23.21 -10.76 15.51
C THR A 241 -24.12 -10.87 14.29
N ASN A 242 -25.41 -10.94 14.52
CA ASN A 242 -26.45 -10.76 13.53
C ASN A 242 -26.97 -9.30 13.48
N ASN A 243 -26.52 -8.44 14.40
CA ASN A 243 -26.87 -7.02 14.49
C ASN A 243 -25.62 -6.13 14.52
N ILE A 244 -25.04 -5.92 13.34
CA ILE A 244 -23.83 -5.11 13.16
C ILE A 244 -24.04 -3.69 13.67
N ILE A 245 -25.19 -3.08 13.38
CA ILE A 245 -25.49 -1.69 13.75
C ILE A 245 -25.36 -1.53 15.27
N GLN A 246 -26.02 -2.37 16.04
CA GLN A 246 -25.98 -2.27 17.51
C GLN A 246 -24.58 -2.49 18.08
N VAL A 247 -23.81 -3.43 17.52
CA VAL A 247 -22.44 -3.70 17.97
C VAL A 247 -21.54 -2.50 17.69
N VAL A 248 -21.61 -1.93 16.50
CA VAL A 248 -20.80 -0.73 16.15
C VAL A 248 -21.17 0.45 17.04
N ILE A 249 -22.46 0.68 17.29
CA ILE A 249 -22.92 1.74 18.21
C ILE A 249 -22.38 1.51 19.63
N ASN A 250 -22.40 0.28 20.13
CA ASN A 250 -21.87 -0.03 21.46
C ASN A 250 -20.35 0.21 21.53
N GLU A 251 -19.60 -0.18 20.50
CA GLU A 251 -18.15 0.08 20.43
C GLU A 251 -17.86 1.59 20.37
N ILE A 252 -18.63 2.38 19.61
CA ILE A 252 -18.52 3.85 19.60
C ILE A 252 -18.75 4.44 21.00
N LYS A 253 -19.79 3.96 21.70
CA LYS A 253 -20.14 4.43 23.05
C LYS A 253 -19.11 4.03 24.11
N SER A 254 -18.42 2.91 23.93
CA SER A 254 -17.39 2.45 24.84
C SER A 254 -16.06 3.19 24.72
N HIS A 255 -15.87 3.97 23.62
CA HIS A 255 -14.67 4.76 23.33
C HIS A 255 -15.01 6.26 23.11
N PRO A 256 -15.57 6.95 24.14
CA PRO A 256 -16.14 8.28 23.96
C PRO A 256 -15.08 9.37 23.68
N ASN A 257 -13.83 9.17 24.11
CA ASN A 257 -12.75 10.13 23.99
C ASN A 257 -11.70 9.76 22.94
N GLU A 258 -11.89 8.66 22.22
CA GLU A 258 -10.94 8.18 21.24
C GLU A 258 -11.41 8.55 19.84
N LYS A 259 -10.47 8.83 18.93
CA LYS A 259 -10.77 8.80 17.51
C LYS A 259 -11.07 7.36 17.09
N ILE A 260 -12.05 7.19 16.23
CA ILE A 260 -12.49 5.87 15.75
C ILE A 260 -12.44 5.85 14.23
N PHE A 261 -11.81 4.81 13.68
CA PHE A 261 -11.83 4.52 12.25
C PHE A 261 -12.58 3.22 12.00
N ILE A 262 -13.67 3.30 11.23
CA ILE A 262 -14.58 2.19 10.97
C ILE A 262 -14.52 1.83 9.49
N ALA A 263 -13.87 0.72 9.16
CA ALA A 263 -13.80 0.20 7.80
C ALA A 263 -15.05 -0.65 7.51
N TYR A 264 -16.00 -0.10 6.74
CA TYR A 264 -17.23 -0.78 6.34
C TYR A 264 -17.62 -0.41 4.91
N ASN A 265 -17.56 -1.38 4.00
CA ASN A 265 -17.83 -1.13 2.58
C ASN A 265 -19.32 -1.13 2.25
N SER A 266 -20.10 -0.27 2.91
CA SER A 266 -21.52 -0.07 2.62
C SER A 266 -22.02 1.29 3.13
N ILE A 267 -22.15 2.26 2.26
CA ILE A 267 -22.62 3.61 2.64
C ILE A 267 -24.01 3.55 3.25
N LEU A 268 -24.93 2.77 2.67
CA LEU A 268 -26.28 2.60 3.21
C LEU A 268 -26.26 2.11 4.67
N GLN A 269 -25.40 1.13 4.99
CA GLN A 269 -25.32 0.63 6.35
C GLN A 269 -24.59 1.61 7.28
N ILE A 270 -23.60 2.32 6.78
CA ILE A 270 -22.95 3.41 7.51
C ILE A 270 -24.01 4.47 7.89
N GLN A 271 -24.84 4.89 6.97
CA GLN A 271 -25.92 5.85 7.24
C GLN A 271 -26.94 5.31 8.25
N ASN A 272 -27.28 4.01 8.19
CA ASN A 272 -28.15 3.39 9.17
C ASN A 272 -27.52 3.40 10.58
N ILE A 273 -26.21 3.21 10.68
CA ILE A 273 -25.48 3.34 11.95
C ILE A 273 -25.54 4.79 12.42
N ILE A 274 -25.17 5.75 11.59
CA ILE A 274 -25.15 7.18 11.94
C ILE A 274 -26.54 7.65 12.37
N SER A 275 -27.59 7.32 11.61
CA SER A 275 -28.96 7.71 11.93
C SER A 275 -29.45 7.18 13.28
N SER A 276 -28.88 6.08 13.74
CA SER A 276 -29.20 5.44 15.03
C SER A 276 -28.39 5.99 16.22
N LEU A 277 -27.45 6.90 15.97
CA LEU A 277 -26.68 7.60 16.99
C LEU A 277 -27.47 8.79 17.58
N GLU A 278 -27.04 9.28 18.73
CA GLU A 278 -27.55 10.51 19.33
C GLU A 278 -27.13 11.75 18.50
N GLU A 279 -27.95 12.80 18.46
CA GLU A 279 -27.72 13.96 17.59
C GLU A 279 -26.34 14.62 17.79
N GLU A 280 -25.85 14.67 19.01
CA GLU A 280 -24.52 15.23 19.28
C GLU A 280 -23.39 14.35 18.71
N VAL A 281 -23.56 13.03 18.77
CA VAL A 281 -22.57 12.07 18.24
C VAL A 281 -22.59 12.04 16.72
N LYS A 282 -23.76 12.25 16.09
CA LYS A 282 -23.87 12.38 14.61
C LYS A 282 -22.97 13.46 14.05
N LYS A 283 -22.88 14.60 14.74
CA LYS A 283 -22.03 15.74 14.33
C LYS A 283 -20.54 15.42 14.30
N GLU A 284 -20.14 14.37 15.02
CA GLU A 284 -18.76 13.91 15.08
C GLU A 284 -18.43 12.84 14.04
N CYS A 285 -19.38 12.52 13.15
CA CYS A 285 -19.21 11.49 12.12
C CYS A 285 -18.73 12.09 10.79
N ALA A 286 -17.89 11.33 10.10
CA ALA A 286 -17.49 11.57 8.72
C ALA A 286 -17.49 10.27 7.92
N ILE A 287 -17.75 10.36 6.61
CA ILE A 287 -17.70 9.25 5.66
C ILE A 287 -16.62 9.51 4.62
N LEU A 288 -15.58 8.73 4.64
CA LEU A 288 -14.50 8.70 3.66
C LEU A 288 -14.89 7.71 2.54
N CYS A 289 -15.28 8.22 1.39
CA CYS A 289 -15.71 7.39 0.26
C CYS A 289 -15.29 8.00 -1.08
N SER A 290 -15.52 7.28 -2.17
CA SER A 290 -15.20 7.74 -3.51
C SER A 290 -16.08 8.93 -3.92
N GLU A 291 -15.58 9.74 -4.88
CA GLU A 291 -16.35 10.87 -5.45
C GLU A 291 -17.69 10.43 -6.05
N ALA A 292 -17.78 9.22 -6.59
CA ALA A 292 -19.01 8.67 -7.13
C ALA A 292 -20.12 8.50 -6.07
N SER A 293 -19.73 8.38 -4.80
CA SER A 293 -20.63 8.11 -3.69
C SER A 293 -20.95 9.36 -2.83
N ILE A 294 -20.55 10.55 -3.26
CA ILE A 294 -20.79 11.81 -2.51
C ILE A 294 -22.27 12.01 -2.20
N LYS A 295 -23.14 11.78 -3.20
CA LYS A 295 -24.59 11.97 -3.04
C LYS A 295 -25.17 11.03 -1.98
N GLU A 296 -24.65 9.81 -1.92
CA GLU A 296 -25.09 8.81 -0.97
C GLU A 296 -24.55 9.09 0.44
N ALA A 297 -23.34 9.61 0.56
CA ALA A 297 -22.74 9.98 1.85
C ALA A 297 -23.38 11.24 2.45
N GLY A 298 -23.94 12.13 1.60
CA GLY A 298 -24.67 13.33 2.02
C GLY A 298 -23.78 14.30 2.81
N GLU A 299 -24.33 14.86 3.89
CA GLU A 299 -23.67 15.84 4.75
C GLU A 299 -22.44 15.29 5.50
N TYR A 300 -22.35 13.98 5.66
CA TYR A 300 -21.22 13.32 6.33
C TYR A 300 -20.03 13.09 5.41
N TYR A 301 -20.11 13.44 4.13
CA TYR A 301 -19.03 13.23 3.19
C TYR A 301 -17.75 13.99 3.61
N ALA A 302 -16.65 13.29 3.68
CA ALA A 302 -15.32 13.86 3.81
C ALA A 302 -14.48 13.44 2.60
N ALA A 303 -13.95 14.44 1.88
CA ALA A 303 -13.21 14.19 0.64
C ALA A 303 -11.89 13.45 0.85
N LYS A 304 -11.26 13.63 2.02
CA LYS A 304 -9.92 13.12 2.31
C LYS A 304 -9.57 13.30 3.80
N LEU A 305 -8.44 12.73 4.19
CA LEU A 305 -7.73 13.12 5.40
C LEU A 305 -7.28 14.59 5.31
N ASP A 306 -7.00 15.22 6.42
CA ASP A 306 -6.44 16.57 6.41
C ASP A 306 -5.01 16.62 5.81
N SER A 307 -4.41 17.80 5.75
CA SER A 307 -3.08 18.01 5.18
C SER A 307 -1.95 17.26 5.89
N ASN A 308 -2.21 16.78 7.11
CA ASN A 308 -1.27 16.06 7.95
C ASN A 308 -1.61 14.57 8.06
N ASP A 309 -2.47 14.05 7.17
CA ASP A 309 -3.01 12.68 7.21
C ASP A 309 -3.79 12.37 8.51
N VAL A 310 -4.42 13.37 9.09
CA VAL A 310 -5.24 13.24 10.29
C VAL A 310 -6.70 12.97 9.90
N LEU A 311 -7.36 12.15 10.69
CA LEU A 311 -8.77 11.84 10.51
C LEU A 311 -9.64 13.10 10.69
N PRO A 312 -10.59 13.38 9.77
CA PRO A 312 -11.35 14.64 9.77
C PRO A 312 -12.22 14.82 11.02
N ASN A 313 -12.75 13.77 11.58
CA ASN A 313 -13.66 13.81 12.71
C ASN A 313 -13.25 12.80 13.81
N ARG A 314 -13.99 12.75 14.91
CA ARG A 314 -13.78 11.73 15.94
C ARG A 314 -14.20 10.35 15.45
N ILE A 315 -15.33 10.23 14.72
CA ILE A 315 -15.84 8.97 14.20
C ILE A 315 -15.76 9.01 12.67
N ASN A 316 -14.92 8.16 12.09
CA ASN A 316 -14.65 8.17 10.65
C ASN A 316 -14.99 6.82 10.06
N PHE A 317 -16.00 6.78 9.22
CA PHE A 317 -16.33 5.61 8.41
C PHE A 317 -15.57 5.67 7.09
N ALA A 318 -15.07 4.52 6.63
CA ALA A 318 -14.36 4.42 5.36
C ALA A 318 -14.90 3.28 4.51
N THR A 319 -15.01 3.52 3.20
CA THR A 319 -15.30 2.50 2.21
C THR A 319 -14.02 1.97 1.56
N CYS A 320 -14.12 0.98 0.68
CA CYS A 320 -12.99 0.23 0.15
C CYS A 320 -11.89 1.08 -0.53
N CYS A 321 -12.21 2.27 -1.03
CA CYS A 321 -11.23 3.19 -1.61
C CYS A 321 -10.24 3.77 -0.58
N TYR A 322 -10.51 3.61 0.71
CA TYR A 322 -9.67 4.01 1.83
C TYR A 322 -9.12 2.81 2.64
N PHE A 323 -9.25 1.59 2.13
CA PHE A 323 -8.74 0.40 2.83
C PHE A 323 -7.25 0.14 2.56
N THR A 324 -6.69 0.79 1.56
CA THR A 324 -5.30 0.60 1.15
C THR A 324 -4.67 1.92 0.76
N GLY A 325 -3.37 2.03 1.00
CA GLY A 325 -2.58 3.15 0.49
C GLY A 325 -2.81 4.49 1.17
N ILE A 326 -3.45 4.53 2.33
CA ILE A 326 -3.54 5.73 3.17
C ILE A 326 -2.63 5.57 4.37
N ASP A 327 -1.93 6.65 4.71
CA ASP A 327 -1.18 6.77 5.94
C ASP A 327 -2.04 7.60 6.91
N ILE A 328 -2.37 7.08 8.08
CA ILE A 328 -3.11 7.82 9.11
C ILE A 328 -2.17 8.13 10.27
N SER A 329 -1.98 9.41 10.53
CA SER A 329 -1.06 9.91 11.57
C SER A 329 -1.69 10.00 12.97
N ASP A 330 -2.98 9.74 13.08
CA ASP A 330 -3.70 9.74 14.37
C ASP A 330 -3.53 8.43 15.13
N ASN A 331 -3.67 8.52 16.46
CA ASN A 331 -4.04 7.38 17.28
C ASN A 331 -5.56 7.18 17.22
N TYR A 332 -6.01 5.99 16.88
CA TYR A 332 -7.43 5.70 16.76
C TYR A 332 -7.76 4.25 17.09
N HIS A 333 -9.00 4.05 17.52
CA HIS A 333 -9.58 2.73 17.67
C HIS A 333 -10.08 2.23 16.32
N LEU A 334 -9.59 1.07 15.85
CA LEU A 334 -9.99 0.49 14.58
C LEU A 334 -11.13 -0.49 14.74
N ILE A 335 -12.18 -0.32 13.97
CA ILE A 335 -13.27 -1.28 13.81
C ILE A 335 -13.33 -1.72 12.36
N THR A 336 -13.20 -3.02 12.10
CA THR A 336 -13.41 -3.58 10.76
C THR A 336 -14.70 -4.37 10.72
N VAL A 337 -15.55 -4.08 9.75
CA VAL A 337 -16.85 -4.73 9.59
C VAL A 337 -16.83 -5.60 8.34
N SER A 338 -17.01 -6.92 8.53
CA SER A 338 -17.21 -7.88 7.45
C SER A 338 -18.66 -8.39 7.51
N ASP A 339 -19.47 -8.07 6.52
CA ASP A 339 -20.88 -8.46 6.46
C ASP A 339 -21.09 -9.54 5.41
N SER A 340 -21.22 -10.78 5.84
CA SER A 340 -21.41 -11.94 4.96
C SER A 340 -22.75 -11.97 4.20
N ARG A 341 -23.66 -11.07 4.53
CA ARG A 341 -24.94 -10.92 3.82
C ARG A 341 -24.80 -10.08 2.54
N ARG A 342 -23.62 -9.47 2.32
CA ARG A 342 -23.31 -8.59 1.19
C ARG A 342 -21.91 -8.87 0.70
N ASP A 343 -21.80 -9.50 -0.45
CA ASP A 343 -20.51 -9.93 -1.02
C ASP A 343 -19.49 -8.78 -1.12
N TYR A 344 -19.96 -7.57 -1.50
CA TYR A 344 -19.10 -6.40 -1.60
C TYR A 344 -18.61 -5.85 -0.25
N SER A 345 -19.21 -6.26 0.86
CA SER A 345 -18.82 -5.89 2.24
C SER A 345 -18.03 -7.00 2.95
N MET A 346 -17.86 -8.15 2.31
CA MET A 346 -17.01 -9.20 2.87
C MET A 346 -15.55 -8.78 2.80
N LEU A 347 -14.85 -8.94 3.93
CA LEU A 347 -13.42 -8.67 4.02
C LEU A 347 -12.66 -9.99 3.98
N THR A 348 -11.76 -10.11 3.03
CA THR A 348 -10.74 -11.16 3.02
C THR A 348 -9.65 -10.85 4.04
N LEU A 349 -8.84 -11.86 4.40
CA LEU A 349 -7.69 -11.65 5.28
C LEU A 349 -6.72 -10.61 4.72
N ASP A 350 -6.49 -10.63 3.41
CA ASP A 350 -5.65 -9.65 2.71
C ASP A 350 -6.17 -8.23 2.88
N ARG A 351 -7.48 -8.02 2.69
CA ARG A 351 -8.11 -6.71 2.90
C ARG A 351 -8.00 -6.26 4.35
N MET A 352 -8.19 -7.16 5.30
CA MET A 352 -7.98 -6.86 6.72
C MET A 352 -6.52 -6.46 6.99
N THR A 353 -5.56 -7.19 6.42
CA THR A 353 -4.13 -6.88 6.54
C THR A 353 -3.81 -5.49 5.98
N GLN A 354 -4.38 -5.12 4.85
CA GLN A 354 -4.22 -3.79 4.26
C GLN A 354 -4.83 -2.69 5.15
N ILE A 355 -6.04 -2.89 5.67
CA ILE A 355 -6.69 -1.95 6.59
C ILE A 355 -5.82 -1.77 7.85
N TYR A 356 -5.27 -2.86 8.40
CA TYR A 356 -4.33 -2.80 9.52
C TYR A 356 -3.04 -2.06 9.17
N GLY A 357 -2.61 -2.10 7.92
CA GLY A 357 -1.43 -1.40 7.44
C GLY A 357 -1.53 0.12 7.56
N CYS A 358 -2.72 0.68 7.49
CA CYS A 358 -2.96 2.11 7.72
C CYS A 358 -2.59 2.55 9.15
N LEU A 359 -2.50 1.60 10.10
CA LEU A 359 -2.16 1.82 11.51
C LEU A 359 -0.66 1.83 11.83
N LEU A 360 0.23 1.62 10.87
CA LEU A 360 1.65 1.40 11.15
C LEU A 360 2.37 2.62 11.73
N TYR A 361 1.82 3.80 11.58
CA TYR A 361 2.39 5.05 12.07
C TYR A 361 1.89 5.49 13.44
N THR A 362 0.96 4.78 14.05
CA THR A 362 0.59 5.10 15.41
C THR A 362 1.73 4.71 16.35
N SER A 363 2.20 5.71 17.09
CA SER A 363 3.28 5.65 18.08
C SER A 363 3.33 4.34 18.86
N PRO A 364 4.53 3.90 19.29
CA PRO A 364 4.61 2.80 20.21
C PRO A 364 3.78 3.15 21.44
N SER A 365 2.76 2.35 21.68
CA SER A 365 2.10 2.36 22.98
C SER A 365 3.16 2.00 24.03
N PRO A 366 3.23 2.71 25.16
CA PRO A 366 4.21 2.49 26.19
C PRO A 366 4.21 1.08 26.74
#